data_d5b0ab2a1739068cd1303f2b505e58aa
#
_entry.id   d5b0ab2a1739068cd1303f2b505e58aa
#
_cell.length_a   1.000
_cell.length_b   1.000
_cell.length_c   1.000
_cell.angle_alpha   90.00
_cell.angle_beta   90.00
_cell.angle_gamma   90.00
#
_symmetry.space_group_name_H-M   'P 1'
#
loop_
_entity.id
_entity.type
_entity.pdbx_description
1 polymer ?
#
loop_
_entity_poly.entity_id
_entity_poly.type
_entity_poly.pdbx_seq_one_letter_code
_entity_poly.pdbx_strand_id
1 'polypeptide(L)'
;MGRLNKQVLINRAVEAIATDGWTVERLTQGATHPARFTMEREGVRHTVRLYIWNLSHGGKSRSESEFRIQVTGINGFEPEPNGRTLILGWSEEFGLFAGFDVQHRLGALGASPSIQINAATLQAGGANGASKQHKGKGEWALGIRADKLGRYVQHLASAHAGDLDPVLADEKSPSADPLASEIAILANSEQFNLVAVGEPELRADMIAGIESVLAALGSAQPDPPPEMGHNKPPSPMDEQPVLGPDIEDAVQQIKLELETETPDARVIGRAGAFVAWAGKILEMARQEGAKVLDKGRDLAREYVVKALWGTAGTFGVIFKEEIVQLLRDFARSVLNWLQTISVI
;
A
#
# COMPACT_ATOMS: atom_id res chain seq x y z
N MET A 1 -29.13 -22.90 1.58
CA MET A 1 -29.05 -21.45 1.28
C MET A 1 -29.20 -21.23 -0.22
N GLY A 2 -29.98 -20.23 -0.65
CA GLY A 2 -30.20 -19.91 -2.06
C GLY A 2 -29.03 -19.13 -2.66
N ARG A 3 -28.80 -19.29 -3.98
CA ARG A 3 -27.82 -18.47 -4.70
C ARG A 3 -28.31 -17.03 -4.80
N LEU A 4 -27.43 -16.06 -4.47
CA LEU A 4 -27.70 -14.66 -4.65
C LEU A 4 -27.69 -14.29 -6.15
N ASN A 5 -28.56 -13.38 -6.56
CA ASN A 5 -28.53 -12.86 -7.92
C ASN A 5 -27.34 -11.90 -8.12
N LYS A 6 -27.03 -11.62 -9.36
CA LYS A 6 -25.84 -10.82 -9.73
C LYS A 6 -25.86 -9.42 -9.14
N GLN A 7 -27.04 -8.75 -9.14
CA GLN A 7 -27.16 -7.41 -8.59
C GLN A 7 -26.88 -7.37 -7.09
N VAL A 8 -27.38 -8.36 -6.33
CA VAL A 8 -27.12 -8.47 -4.89
C VAL A 8 -25.63 -8.71 -4.62
N LEU A 9 -24.96 -9.54 -5.40
CA LEU A 9 -23.52 -9.77 -5.27
C LEU A 9 -22.70 -8.50 -5.50
N ILE A 10 -23.04 -7.74 -6.56
CA ILE A 10 -22.36 -6.48 -6.88
C ILE A 10 -22.59 -5.47 -5.75
N ASN A 11 -23.83 -5.30 -5.30
CA ASN A 11 -24.16 -4.38 -4.21
C ASN A 11 -23.40 -4.74 -2.94
N ARG A 12 -23.31 -6.02 -2.58
CA ARG A 12 -22.59 -6.50 -1.41
C ARG A 12 -21.10 -6.15 -1.46
N ALA A 13 -20.46 -6.26 -2.62
CA ALA A 13 -19.07 -5.86 -2.78
C ALA A 13 -18.90 -4.32 -2.67
N VAL A 14 -19.81 -3.56 -3.28
CA VAL A 14 -19.82 -2.08 -3.19
C VAL A 14 -20.04 -1.62 -1.75
N GLU A 15 -21.02 -2.20 -1.05
CA GLU A 15 -21.33 -1.90 0.35
C GLU A 15 -20.13 -2.25 1.28
N ALA A 16 -19.46 -3.38 1.05
CA ALA A 16 -18.29 -3.77 1.80
C ALA A 16 -17.13 -2.77 1.63
N ILE A 17 -16.89 -2.30 0.40
CA ILE A 17 -15.88 -1.27 0.11
C ILE A 17 -16.29 0.06 0.76
N ALA A 18 -17.56 0.45 0.69
CA ALA A 18 -18.05 1.68 1.32
C ALA A 18 -17.95 1.62 2.86
N THR A 19 -18.20 0.45 3.46
CA THR A 19 -18.08 0.25 4.91
C THR A 19 -16.62 0.37 5.38
N ASP A 20 -15.66 0.07 4.51
CA ASP A 20 -14.22 0.30 4.74
C ASP A 20 -13.78 1.76 4.47
N GLY A 21 -14.74 2.70 4.46
CA GLY A 21 -14.52 4.15 4.42
C GLY A 21 -14.28 4.74 3.02
N TRP A 22 -14.57 3.98 1.94
CA TRP A 22 -14.44 4.47 0.57
C TRP A 22 -15.77 5.06 0.04
N THR A 23 -15.71 6.18 -0.65
CA THR A 23 -16.82 6.66 -1.48
C THR A 23 -16.83 5.88 -2.78
N VAL A 24 -17.97 5.25 -3.12
CA VAL A 24 -18.09 4.42 -4.32
C VAL A 24 -19.12 5.00 -5.27
N GLU A 25 -18.73 5.24 -6.53
CA GLU A 25 -19.58 5.72 -7.61
C GLU A 25 -19.69 4.67 -8.71
N ARG A 26 -20.91 4.22 -9.03
CA ARG A 26 -21.16 3.22 -10.06
C ARG A 26 -21.02 3.82 -11.47
N LEU A 27 -20.18 3.21 -12.31
CA LEU A 27 -20.04 3.54 -13.74
C LEU A 27 -20.96 2.69 -14.64
N THR A 28 -21.35 1.50 -14.16
CA THR A 28 -22.31 0.63 -14.85
C THR A 28 -23.57 0.44 -14.02
N GLN A 29 -24.71 0.33 -14.71
CA GLN A 29 -26.03 0.20 -14.08
C GLN A 29 -26.48 -1.25 -13.94
N GLY A 30 -27.37 -1.49 -12.96
CA GLY A 30 -28.05 -2.76 -12.77
C GLY A 30 -27.07 -3.94 -12.52
N ALA A 31 -27.42 -5.09 -13.05
CA ALA A 31 -26.66 -6.35 -12.93
C ALA A 31 -25.59 -6.53 -14.03
N THR A 32 -25.18 -5.43 -14.69
CA THR A 32 -24.10 -5.48 -15.71
C THR A 32 -22.86 -6.18 -15.17
N HIS A 33 -22.33 -7.14 -15.93
CA HIS A 33 -21.17 -7.93 -15.52
C HIS A 33 -20.17 -8.05 -16.67
N PRO A 34 -18.93 -7.59 -16.50
CA PRO A 34 -18.36 -7.03 -15.27
C PRO A 34 -19.01 -5.69 -14.88
N ALA A 35 -19.18 -5.48 -13.59
CA ALA A 35 -19.55 -4.17 -13.08
C ALA A 35 -18.31 -3.26 -13.05
N ARG A 36 -18.53 -1.94 -13.27
CA ARG A 36 -17.48 -0.94 -13.15
C ARG A 36 -17.92 0.16 -12.20
N PHE A 37 -16.98 0.63 -11.38
CA PHE A 37 -17.19 1.74 -10.45
C PHE A 37 -15.86 2.44 -10.15
N THR A 38 -15.94 3.64 -9.61
CA THR A 38 -14.79 4.28 -8.97
C THR A 38 -14.92 4.16 -7.47
N MET A 39 -13.81 4.06 -6.79
CA MET A 39 -13.72 4.18 -5.34
C MET A 39 -12.71 5.26 -4.99
N GLU A 40 -13.06 6.12 -4.03
CA GLU A 40 -12.24 7.26 -3.64
C GLU A 40 -12.18 7.38 -2.11
N ARG A 41 -11.00 7.60 -1.59
CA ARG A 41 -10.74 7.87 -0.18
C ARG A 41 -9.49 8.75 -0.05
N GLU A 42 -9.60 9.84 0.71
CA GLU A 42 -8.47 10.73 1.00
C GLU A 42 -7.73 11.21 -0.27
N GLY A 43 -8.48 11.53 -1.34
CA GLY A 43 -7.93 11.96 -2.63
C GLY A 43 -7.33 10.85 -3.50
N VAL A 44 -7.26 9.62 -3.01
CA VAL A 44 -6.85 8.46 -3.80
C VAL A 44 -8.06 7.88 -4.52
N ARG A 45 -8.04 7.85 -5.86
CA ARG A 45 -9.12 7.33 -6.69
C ARG A 45 -8.66 6.12 -7.50
N HIS A 46 -9.47 5.06 -7.46
CA HIS A 46 -9.27 3.87 -8.28
C HIS A 46 -10.50 3.60 -9.15
N THR A 47 -10.29 3.29 -10.44
CA THR A 47 -11.32 2.67 -11.28
C THR A 47 -11.24 1.17 -11.09
N VAL A 48 -12.38 0.53 -10.85
CA VAL A 48 -12.47 -0.90 -10.53
C VAL A 48 -13.37 -1.59 -11.53
N ARG A 49 -12.89 -2.71 -12.09
CA ARG A 49 -13.66 -3.70 -12.87
C ARG A 49 -13.90 -4.91 -11.99
N LEU A 50 -15.14 -5.21 -11.71
CA LEU A 50 -15.56 -6.26 -10.80
C LEU A 50 -16.22 -7.43 -11.54
N TYR A 51 -15.63 -8.59 -11.43
CA TYR A 51 -16.22 -9.88 -11.74
C TYR A 51 -16.58 -10.59 -10.45
N ILE A 52 -17.86 -10.99 -10.26
CA ILE A 52 -18.30 -11.59 -9.00
C ILE A 52 -19.32 -12.72 -9.24
N TRP A 53 -19.19 -13.82 -8.50
CA TRP A 53 -20.08 -14.96 -8.49
C TRP A 53 -20.35 -15.46 -7.07
N ASN A 54 -21.36 -16.33 -6.93
CA ASN A 54 -21.48 -17.11 -5.69
C ASN A 54 -20.31 -18.09 -5.59
N LEU A 55 -19.67 -18.12 -4.43
CA LEU A 55 -18.73 -19.15 -4.05
C LEU A 55 -19.52 -20.29 -3.38
N SER A 56 -19.40 -21.49 -3.87
CA SER A 56 -20.15 -22.62 -3.36
C SER A 56 -19.31 -23.90 -3.36
N HIS A 57 -19.68 -24.82 -2.49
CA HIS A 57 -19.14 -26.17 -2.49
C HIS A 57 -19.37 -26.89 -3.83
N GLY A 58 -18.39 -27.68 -4.27
CA GLY A 58 -18.38 -28.32 -5.60
C GLY A 58 -19.40 -29.40 -5.85
N GLY A 59 -20.29 -29.72 -4.89
CA GLY A 59 -21.28 -30.80 -4.95
C GLY A 59 -20.80 -32.12 -4.31
N LYS A 60 -21.69 -33.08 -4.18
CA LYS A 60 -21.50 -34.34 -3.41
C LYS A 60 -20.32 -35.25 -3.87
N SER A 61 -19.86 -35.08 -5.11
CA SER A 61 -18.76 -35.86 -5.68
C SER A 61 -17.37 -35.25 -5.49
N ARG A 62 -17.27 -34.13 -4.79
CA ARG A 62 -16.00 -33.38 -4.56
C ARG A 62 -15.65 -33.33 -3.09
N SER A 63 -14.37 -33.00 -2.80
CA SER A 63 -13.89 -32.83 -1.44
C SER A 63 -14.72 -31.77 -0.71
N GLU A 64 -15.16 -32.07 0.52
CA GLU A 64 -15.88 -31.11 1.39
C GLU A 64 -15.07 -29.84 1.69
N SER A 65 -13.76 -29.88 1.50
CA SER A 65 -12.87 -28.76 1.69
C SER A 65 -12.76 -27.82 0.49
N GLU A 66 -13.39 -28.15 -0.68
CA GLU A 66 -13.24 -27.35 -1.92
C GLU A 66 -14.45 -26.46 -2.17
N PHE A 67 -14.19 -25.17 -2.22
CA PHE A 67 -15.13 -24.14 -2.66
C PHE A 67 -14.71 -23.55 -4.00
N ARG A 68 -15.68 -23.12 -4.82
CA ARG A 68 -15.40 -22.58 -6.15
C ARG A 68 -16.40 -21.55 -6.62
N ILE A 69 -15.95 -20.66 -7.47
CA ILE A 69 -16.80 -19.90 -8.37
C ILE A 69 -16.94 -20.67 -9.69
N GLN A 70 -18.14 -20.67 -10.25
CA GLN A 70 -18.38 -21.12 -11.61
C GLN A 70 -18.43 -19.87 -12.49
N VAL A 71 -17.45 -19.70 -13.37
CA VAL A 71 -17.37 -18.55 -14.25
C VAL A 71 -18.39 -18.70 -15.37
N THR A 72 -19.35 -17.77 -15.44
CA THR A 72 -20.43 -17.80 -16.43
C THR A 72 -20.73 -16.36 -16.89
N GLY A 73 -21.25 -16.23 -18.12
CA GLY A 73 -21.72 -14.93 -18.66
C GLY A 73 -20.59 -14.00 -19.11
N ILE A 74 -19.38 -14.49 -19.29
CA ILE A 74 -18.24 -13.78 -19.89
C ILE A 74 -17.45 -14.71 -20.78
N ASN A 75 -16.75 -14.15 -21.76
CA ASN A 75 -15.88 -14.89 -22.68
C ASN A 75 -14.41 -14.92 -22.22
N GLY A 76 -14.02 -14.02 -21.32
CA GLY A 76 -12.68 -13.88 -20.77
C GLY A 76 -12.65 -12.81 -19.69
N PHE A 77 -11.53 -12.75 -18.98
CA PHE A 77 -11.25 -11.67 -18.05
C PHE A 77 -10.45 -10.58 -18.74
N GLU A 78 -10.87 -9.34 -18.58
CA GLU A 78 -10.21 -8.15 -19.14
C GLU A 78 -9.68 -7.29 -18.00
N PRO A 79 -8.41 -6.91 -17.99
CA PRO A 79 -7.88 -5.94 -17.04
C PRO A 79 -8.55 -4.57 -17.18
N GLU A 80 -8.76 -3.86 -16.09
CA GLU A 80 -9.17 -2.45 -16.13
C GLU A 80 -7.95 -1.60 -16.47
N PRO A 81 -7.95 -0.83 -17.58
CA PRO A 81 -6.82 0.01 -17.93
C PRO A 81 -6.55 1.06 -16.84
N ASN A 82 -5.32 1.11 -16.36
CA ASN A 82 -4.89 2.01 -15.27
C ASN A 82 -5.74 1.92 -14.00
N GLY A 83 -6.39 0.77 -13.76
CA GLY A 83 -7.28 0.53 -12.64
C GLY A 83 -7.03 -0.79 -11.93
N ARG A 84 -8.04 -1.25 -11.20
CA ARG A 84 -8.03 -2.52 -10.46
C ARG A 84 -9.04 -3.48 -11.08
N THR A 85 -8.66 -4.74 -11.22
CA THR A 85 -9.57 -5.80 -11.68
C THR A 85 -9.74 -6.83 -10.60
N LEU A 86 -10.97 -7.01 -10.16
CA LEU A 86 -11.35 -7.94 -9.11
C LEU A 86 -12.05 -9.16 -9.71
N ILE A 87 -11.59 -10.34 -9.34
CA ILE A 87 -12.31 -11.61 -9.54
C ILE A 87 -12.70 -12.11 -8.16
N LEU A 88 -13.99 -12.01 -7.82
CA LEU A 88 -14.49 -12.33 -6.48
C LEU A 88 -15.46 -13.50 -6.48
N GLY A 89 -15.45 -14.24 -5.39
CA GLY A 89 -16.48 -15.20 -5.02
C GLY A 89 -17.08 -14.81 -3.67
N TRP A 90 -18.40 -14.64 -3.57
CA TRP A 90 -19.06 -14.46 -2.28
C TRP A 90 -19.47 -15.78 -1.68
N SER A 91 -19.03 -16.07 -0.47
CA SER A 91 -19.47 -17.21 0.33
C SER A 91 -20.49 -16.77 1.37
N GLU A 92 -21.75 -17.21 1.17
CA GLU A 92 -22.80 -16.97 2.16
C GLU A 92 -22.57 -17.80 3.43
N GLU A 93 -21.91 -18.97 3.32
CA GLU A 93 -21.60 -19.84 4.43
C GLU A 93 -20.58 -19.23 5.40
N PHE A 94 -19.53 -18.61 4.85
CA PHE A 94 -18.46 -18.02 5.63
C PHE A 94 -18.64 -16.50 5.84
N GLY A 95 -19.58 -15.86 5.15
CA GLY A 95 -19.82 -14.42 5.24
C GLY A 95 -18.65 -13.57 4.74
N LEU A 96 -17.89 -14.06 3.74
CA LEU A 96 -16.68 -13.37 3.25
C LEU A 96 -16.49 -13.54 1.74
N PHE A 97 -15.53 -12.79 1.19
CA PHE A 97 -15.13 -12.89 -0.21
C PHE A 97 -13.93 -13.80 -0.40
N ALA A 98 -13.94 -14.55 -1.52
CA ALA A 98 -12.72 -15.14 -2.07
C ALA A 98 -12.20 -14.21 -3.18
N GLY A 99 -10.92 -13.88 -3.16
CA GLY A 99 -10.24 -13.08 -4.18
C GLY A 99 -9.29 -13.92 -5.02
N PHE A 100 -9.28 -13.68 -6.35
CA PHE A 100 -8.42 -14.39 -7.29
C PHE A 100 -7.69 -13.41 -8.21
N ASP A 101 -6.46 -13.75 -8.56
CA ASP A 101 -5.62 -12.89 -9.39
C ASP A 101 -6.02 -12.98 -10.87
N VAL A 102 -6.32 -11.81 -11.46
CA VAL A 102 -6.64 -11.70 -12.88
C VAL A 102 -5.44 -12.04 -13.77
N GLN A 103 -4.21 -11.77 -13.34
CA GLN A 103 -3.00 -12.03 -14.15
C GLN A 103 -2.82 -13.52 -14.47
N HIS A 104 -3.30 -14.40 -13.59
CA HIS A 104 -3.29 -15.84 -13.79
C HIS A 104 -4.52 -16.36 -14.55
N ARG A 105 -5.39 -15.47 -15.05
CA ARG A 105 -6.67 -15.81 -15.70
C ARG A 105 -6.86 -15.12 -17.05
N LEU A 106 -5.82 -14.49 -17.58
CA LEU A 106 -5.87 -13.89 -18.90
C LEU A 106 -5.91 -14.99 -19.99
N GLY A 107 -6.63 -14.69 -21.06
CA GLY A 107 -6.79 -15.60 -22.21
C GLY A 107 -8.18 -16.23 -22.28
N ALA A 108 -8.33 -17.18 -23.21
CA ALA A 108 -9.61 -17.83 -23.47
C ALA A 108 -10.04 -18.73 -22.30
N LEU A 109 -11.29 -18.62 -21.89
CA LEU A 109 -11.88 -19.52 -20.92
C LEU A 109 -12.20 -20.88 -21.54
N GLY A 110 -11.97 -21.98 -20.80
CA GLY A 110 -12.37 -23.31 -21.19
C GLY A 110 -13.91 -23.50 -21.20
N ALA A 111 -14.39 -24.66 -21.60
CA ALA A 111 -15.82 -24.95 -21.74
C ALA A 111 -16.62 -24.83 -20.43
N SER A 112 -16.00 -25.05 -19.27
CA SER A 112 -16.67 -24.94 -17.95
C SER A 112 -15.68 -24.41 -16.93
N PRO A 113 -15.29 -23.12 -17.05
CA PRO A 113 -14.24 -22.57 -16.20
C PRO A 113 -14.71 -22.41 -14.76
N SER A 114 -13.87 -22.84 -13.82
CA SER A 114 -14.08 -22.66 -12.40
C SER A 114 -12.78 -22.31 -11.69
N ILE A 115 -12.87 -21.52 -10.61
CA ILE A 115 -11.72 -21.13 -9.80
C ILE A 115 -11.99 -21.54 -8.36
N GLN A 116 -11.02 -22.16 -7.73
CA GLN A 116 -11.17 -22.87 -6.46
C GLN A 116 -10.36 -22.25 -5.34
N ILE A 117 -10.87 -22.41 -4.11
CA ILE A 117 -10.23 -22.07 -2.85
C ILE A 117 -10.61 -23.11 -1.78
N ASN A 118 -9.75 -23.36 -0.79
CA ASN A 118 -10.00 -24.28 0.29
C ASN A 118 -10.86 -23.67 1.41
N ALA A 119 -11.71 -24.51 2.03
CA ALA A 119 -12.49 -24.14 3.21
C ALA A 119 -11.62 -23.60 4.36
N ALA A 120 -10.47 -24.22 4.61
CA ALA A 120 -9.54 -23.78 5.66
C ALA A 120 -9.06 -22.34 5.44
N THR A 121 -8.82 -21.95 4.17
CA THR A 121 -8.45 -20.54 3.84
C THR A 121 -9.63 -19.60 4.10
N LEU A 122 -10.87 -20.00 3.76
CA LEU A 122 -12.05 -19.18 4.03
C LEU A 122 -12.27 -19.01 5.55
N GLN A 123 -12.16 -20.11 6.33
CA GLN A 123 -12.26 -20.04 7.79
C GLN A 123 -11.20 -19.13 8.42
N ALA A 124 -9.93 -19.27 7.99
CA ALA A 124 -8.84 -18.42 8.46
C ALA A 124 -9.06 -16.95 8.07
N GLY A 125 -9.61 -16.68 6.87
CA GLY A 125 -9.98 -15.33 6.43
C GLY A 125 -11.06 -14.72 7.32
N GLY A 126 -12.07 -15.48 7.69
CA GLY A 126 -13.11 -15.05 8.62
C GLY A 126 -12.56 -14.71 10.01
N ALA A 127 -11.66 -15.53 10.54
CA ALA A 127 -11.06 -15.37 11.86
C ALA A 127 -10.06 -14.18 11.90
N ASN A 128 -9.21 -14.06 10.89
CA ASN A 128 -8.06 -13.14 10.90
C ASN A 128 -8.26 -11.87 10.07
N GLY A 129 -9.41 -11.70 9.38
CA GLY A 129 -9.67 -10.58 8.48
C GLY A 129 -9.29 -10.88 7.04
N ALA A 130 -8.13 -11.46 6.79
CA ALA A 130 -7.72 -12.01 5.50
C ALA A 130 -6.84 -13.25 5.68
N SER A 131 -6.77 -14.08 4.64
CA SER A 131 -5.92 -15.28 4.57
C SER A 131 -5.55 -15.59 3.14
N LYS A 132 -4.52 -16.43 2.94
CA LYS A 132 -4.02 -16.78 1.62
C LYS A 132 -3.81 -18.29 1.46
N GLN A 133 -4.02 -18.78 0.22
CA GLN A 133 -3.72 -20.14 -0.21
C GLN A 133 -2.83 -20.09 -1.44
N HIS A 134 -1.65 -20.66 -1.38
CA HIS A 134 -0.78 -20.80 -2.55
C HIS A 134 -1.34 -21.86 -3.51
N LYS A 135 -1.52 -21.48 -4.78
CA LYS A 135 -2.06 -22.32 -5.85
C LYS A 135 -1.00 -22.94 -6.76
N GLY A 136 0.26 -22.60 -6.54
CA GLY A 136 1.38 -22.92 -7.43
C GLY A 136 1.65 -21.81 -8.44
N LYS A 137 2.84 -21.82 -9.04
CA LYS A 137 3.27 -20.85 -10.08
C LYS A 137 3.12 -19.37 -9.66
N GLY A 138 3.27 -19.07 -8.37
CA GLY A 138 3.15 -17.72 -7.84
C GLY A 138 1.71 -17.20 -7.67
N GLU A 139 0.68 -18.02 -7.96
CA GLU A 139 -0.71 -17.66 -7.77
C GLU A 139 -1.15 -17.82 -6.31
N TRP A 140 -1.87 -16.82 -5.79
CA TRP A 140 -2.53 -16.86 -4.49
C TRP A 140 -4.03 -16.66 -4.62
N ALA A 141 -4.80 -17.54 -3.98
CA ALA A 141 -6.22 -17.35 -3.72
C ALA A 141 -6.39 -16.83 -2.28
N LEU A 142 -7.27 -15.89 -2.07
CA LEU A 142 -7.41 -15.14 -0.83
C LEU A 142 -8.81 -15.30 -0.25
N GLY A 143 -8.91 -15.48 1.08
CA GLY A 143 -10.16 -15.32 1.85
C GLY A 143 -10.16 -13.95 2.50
N ILE A 144 -11.19 -13.11 2.26
CA ILE A 144 -11.19 -11.69 2.63
C ILE A 144 -12.50 -11.36 3.35
N ARG A 145 -12.42 -10.95 4.59
CA ARG A 145 -13.58 -10.49 5.35
C ARG A 145 -14.13 -9.18 4.76
N ALA A 146 -15.44 -8.98 4.82
CA ALA A 146 -16.11 -7.88 4.14
C ALA A 146 -15.56 -6.49 4.55
N ASP A 147 -15.23 -6.30 5.83
CA ASP A 147 -14.64 -5.05 6.37
C ASP A 147 -13.19 -4.79 5.95
N LYS A 148 -12.57 -5.71 5.23
CA LYS A 148 -11.21 -5.57 4.67
C LYS A 148 -11.21 -5.48 3.14
N LEU A 149 -12.38 -5.44 2.50
CA LEU A 149 -12.47 -5.50 1.05
C LEU A 149 -11.92 -4.24 0.38
N GLY A 150 -12.16 -3.05 0.92
CA GLY A 150 -11.63 -1.79 0.40
C GLY A 150 -10.10 -1.78 0.43
N ARG A 151 -9.51 -2.19 1.54
CA ARG A 151 -8.05 -2.35 1.68
C ARG A 151 -7.48 -3.39 0.73
N TYR A 152 -8.17 -4.52 0.56
CA TYR A 152 -7.75 -5.51 -0.43
C TYR A 152 -7.70 -4.91 -1.84
N VAL A 153 -8.70 -4.12 -2.23
CA VAL A 153 -8.68 -3.44 -3.54
C VAL A 153 -7.52 -2.46 -3.64
N GLN A 154 -7.28 -1.67 -2.59
CA GLN A 154 -6.17 -0.73 -2.52
C GLN A 154 -4.82 -1.44 -2.70
N HIS A 155 -4.61 -2.56 -1.98
CA HIS A 155 -3.36 -3.33 -1.94
C HIS A 155 -3.40 -4.63 -2.78
N LEU A 156 -4.17 -4.62 -3.87
CA LEU A 156 -4.45 -5.79 -4.70
C LEU A 156 -3.19 -6.51 -5.18
N ALA A 157 -2.18 -5.75 -5.63
CA ALA A 157 -0.95 -6.32 -6.16
C ALA A 157 -0.11 -7.01 -5.06
N SER A 158 0.04 -6.37 -3.89
CA SER A 158 0.74 -6.94 -2.73
C SER A 158 0.05 -8.20 -2.23
N ALA A 159 -1.28 -8.15 -2.10
CA ALA A 159 -2.07 -9.29 -1.65
C ALA A 159 -1.89 -10.51 -2.58
N HIS A 160 -1.90 -10.31 -3.90
CA HIS A 160 -1.65 -11.38 -4.87
C HIS A 160 -0.17 -11.72 -5.07
N ALA A 161 0.76 -10.94 -4.54
CA ALA A 161 2.16 -11.34 -4.33
C ALA A 161 2.35 -12.19 -3.05
N GLY A 162 1.27 -12.39 -2.28
CA GLY A 162 1.27 -13.17 -1.04
C GLY A 162 1.55 -12.35 0.21
N ASP A 163 1.57 -11.03 0.11
CA ASP A 163 1.70 -10.10 1.24
C ASP A 163 0.31 -9.57 1.64
N LEU A 164 -0.17 -10.00 2.81
CA LEU A 164 -1.47 -9.58 3.36
C LEU A 164 -1.35 -8.51 4.45
N ASP A 165 -0.17 -8.17 4.88
CA ASP A 165 0.01 -7.24 5.99
C ASP A 165 -0.65 -5.88 5.72
N PRO A 166 -0.58 -5.30 4.50
CA PRO A 166 -1.30 -4.07 4.20
C PRO A 166 -2.84 -4.20 4.28
N VAL A 167 -3.37 -5.37 3.91
CA VAL A 167 -4.82 -5.65 4.00
C VAL A 167 -5.27 -5.80 5.44
N LEU A 168 -4.42 -6.38 6.29
CA LEU A 168 -4.70 -6.67 7.69
C LEU A 168 -4.42 -5.49 8.63
N ALA A 169 -3.61 -4.53 8.20
CA ALA A 169 -3.31 -3.35 9.01
C ALA A 169 -4.59 -2.73 9.56
N ASP A 170 -4.62 -2.44 10.86
CA ASP A 170 -5.72 -1.71 11.47
C ASP A 170 -5.64 -0.22 11.09
N GLU A 171 -6.78 0.49 11.09
CA GLU A 171 -6.82 1.94 10.83
C GLU A 171 -6.00 2.76 11.84
N LYS A 172 -5.68 2.17 12.98
CA LYS A 172 -4.75 2.73 13.98
C LYS A 172 -3.28 2.39 13.68
N SER A 173 -2.99 1.77 12.52
CA SER A 173 -1.61 1.53 12.10
C SER A 173 -0.85 2.85 11.96
N PRO A 174 0.43 2.86 12.31
CA PRO A 174 1.31 4.04 12.21
C PRO A 174 1.42 4.63 10.79
N SER A 175 0.87 3.96 9.78
CA SER A 175 0.85 4.44 8.39
C SER A 175 -0.05 5.65 8.14
N ALA A 176 -0.98 5.95 9.04
CA ALA A 176 -1.83 7.13 8.95
C ALA A 176 -1.20 8.30 9.72
N ASP A 177 0.01 8.72 9.35
CA ASP A 177 0.48 10.04 9.75
C ASP A 177 -0.30 11.09 8.94
N PRO A 178 -1.10 11.96 9.58
CA PRO A 178 -1.91 12.96 8.87
C PRO A 178 -1.05 13.86 7.96
N LEU A 179 0.16 14.21 8.40
CA LEU A 179 1.08 15.05 7.65
C LEU A 179 1.58 14.34 6.38
N ALA A 180 1.99 13.06 6.50
CA ALA A 180 2.41 12.26 5.35
C ALA A 180 1.26 12.05 4.35
N SER A 181 0.04 11.82 4.86
CA SER A 181 -1.15 11.63 4.03
C SER A 181 -1.50 12.90 3.28
N GLU A 182 -1.50 14.07 3.94
CA GLU A 182 -1.79 15.35 3.32
C GLU A 182 -0.78 15.72 2.22
N ILE A 183 0.52 15.53 2.48
CA ILE A 183 1.57 15.71 1.49
C ILE A 183 1.36 14.78 0.29
N ALA A 184 1.06 13.49 0.53
CA ALA A 184 0.85 12.51 -0.53
C ALA A 184 -0.38 12.84 -1.39
N ILE A 185 -1.47 13.33 -0.79
CA ILE A 185 -2.68 13.78 -1.49
C ILE A 185 -2.33 14.94 -2.43
N LEU A 186 -1.68 15.96 -1.91
CA LEU A 186 -1.25 17.11 -2.72
C LEU A 186 -0.31 16.68 -3.84
N ALA A 187 0.70 15.86 -3.55
CA ALA A 187 1.67 15.38 -4.54
C ALA A 187 1.04 14.58 -5.69
N ASN A 188 -0.10 13.93 -5.46
CA ASN A 188 -0.82 13.16 -6.47
C ASN A 188 -1.99 13.91 -7.11
N SER A 189 -2.25 15.18 -6.72
CA SER A 189 -3.32 15.98 -7.31
C SER A 189 -2.99 16.31 -8.77
N GLU A 190 -4.00 16.27 -9.65
CA GLU A 190 -3.85 16.68 -11.05
C GLU A 190 -3.74 18.22 -11.23
N GLN A 191 -3.92 18.97 -10.13
CA GLN A 191 -3.98 20.42 -10.11
C GLN A 191 -2.61 21.11 -10.01
N PHE A 192 -1.52 20.36 -9.96
CA PHE A 192 -0.19 20.95 -10.03
C PHE A 192 0.08 21.51 -11.43
N ASN A 193 0.18 22.81 -11.53
CA ASN A 193 0.81 23.43 -12.68
C ASN A 193 2.33 23.11 -12.60
N LEU A 194 2.79 22.21 -13.46
CA LEU A 194 4.18 21.72 -13.53
C LEU A 194 5.24 22.83 -13.73
N VAL A 195 4.83 24.09 -13.87
CA VAL A 195 5.66 25.27 -14.09
C VAL A 195 5.70 26.19 -12.86
N ALA A 196 4.98 25.87 -11.78
CA ALA A 196 4.96 26.73 -10.60
C ALA A 196 6.23 26.53 -9.76
N VAL A 197 7.08 27.54 -9.78
CA VAL A 197 8.38 27.54 -9.07
C VAL A 197 8.20 27.71 -7.55
N GLY A 198 6.99 28.04 -7.07
CA GLY A 198 6.70 28.37 -5.67
C GLY A 198 7.33 29.68 -5.21
N GLU A 199 7.05 30.11 -3.97
CA GLU A 199 7.66 31.29 -3.40
C GLU A 199 9.16 31.06 -3.11
N PRO A 200 10.05 31.97 -3.55
CA PRO A 200 11.50 31.81 -3.36
C PRO A 200 11.92 31.68 -1.89
N GLU A 201 11.20 32.33 -0.98
CA GLU A 201 11.47 32.25 0.46
C GLU A 201 11.19 30.86 1.02
N LEU A 202 10.05 30.26 0.68
CA LEU A 202 9.73 28.91 1.11
C LEU A 202 10.71 27.87 0.54
N ARG A 203 11.19 28.10 -0.67
CA ARG A 203 12.20 27.24 -1.28
C ARG A 203 13.54 27.35 -0.54
N ALA A 204 13.95 28.55 -0.15
CA ALA A 204 15.15 28.78 0.65
C ALA A 204 15.03 28.13 2.04
N ASP A 205 13.87 28.25 2.68
CA ASP A 205 13.59 27.60 3.97
C ASP A 205 13.66 26.08 3.88
N MET A 206 13.14 25.50 2.80
CA MET A 206 13.24 24.05 2.57
C MET A 206 14.69 23.62 2.41
N ILE A 207 15.51 24.35 1.65
CA ILE A 207 16.94 24.05 1.47
C ILE A 207 17.67 24.12 2.80
N ALA A 208 17.42 25.14 3.62
CA ALA A 208 18.01 25.26 4.97
C ALA A 208 17.57 24.10 5.89
N GLY A 209 16.29 23.68 5.80
CA GLY A 209 15.77 22.53 6.49
C GLY A 209 16.46 21.22 6.08
N ILE A 210 16.72 21.05 4.78
CA ILE A 210 17.47 19.91 4.23
C ILE A 210 18.88 19.83 4.85
N GLU A 211 19.61 20.94 4.85
CA GLU A 211 20.97 21.01 5.40
C GLU A 211 20.98 20.65 6.89
N SER A 212 19.99 21.11 7.63
CA SER A 212 19.82 20.77 9.05
C SER A 212 19.55 19.29 9.27
N VAL A 213 18.67 18.68 8.47
CA VAL A 213 18.36 17.23 8.53
C VAL A 213 19.59 16.42 8.18
N LEU A 214 20.28 16.72 7.08
CA LEU A 214 21.47 15.99 6.64
C LEU A 214 22.61 16.12 7.65
N ALA A 215 22.84 17.28 8.23
CA ALA A 215 23.84 17.46 9.28
C ALA A 215 23.50 16.65 10.54
N ALA A 216 22.23 16.58 10.93
CA ALA A 216 21.77 15.81 12.06
C ALA A 216 21.92 14.30 11.82
N LEU A 217 21.57 13.81 10.60
CA LEU A 217 21.74 12.42 10.20
C LEU A 217 23.23 12.04 10.11
N GLY A 218 24.08 12.88 9.52
CA GLY A 218 25.53 12.66 9.43
C GLY A 218 26.23 12.65 10.79
N SER A 219 25.80 13.48 11.74
CA SER A 219 26.31 13.48 13.12
C SER A 219 25.86 12.27 13.94
N ALA A 220 24.86 11.56 13.44
CA ALA A 220 24.30 10.37 14.07
C ALA A 220 24.98 9.06 13.61
N GLN A 221 25.86 9.10 12.61
CA GLN A 221 26.64 7.93 12.21
C GLN A 221 27.67 7.59 13.32
N PRO A 222 27.76 6.32 13.76
CA PRO A 222 28.81 5.91 14.67
C PRO A 222 30.16 6.02 13.98
N ASP A 223 31.18 6.37 14.74
CA ASP A 223 32.56 6.27 14.28
C ASP A 223 32.82 4.89 13.68
N PRO A 224 33.53 4.78 12.53
CA PRO A 224 33.86 3.50 11.98
C PRO A 224 34.62 2.69 13.05
N PRO A 225 34.28 1.39 13.25
CA PRO A 225 34.96 0.58 14.25
C PRO A 225 36.48 0.62 13.99
N PRO A 226 37.30 0.77 15.02
CA PRO A 226 38.74 0.79 14.85
C PRO A 226 39.18 -0.46 14.08
N GLU A 227 40.00 -0.27 13.05
CA GLU A 227 40.54 -1.36 12.23
C GLU A 227 41.17 -2.41 13.12
N MET A 228 40.44 -3.47 13.43
CA MET A 228 40.98 -4.65 14.14
C MET A 228 41.48 -5.65 13.13
N GLY A 229 42.77 -5.97 13.28
CA GLY A 229 43.57 -6.78 12.40
C GLY A 229 42.89 -8.08 11.91
N HIS A 230 43.30 -8.43 10.73
CA HIS A 230 42.96 -9.58 9.89
C HIS A 230 43.04 -10.93 10.60
N ASN A 231 41.98 -11.42 11.28
CA ASN A 231 41.85 -12.86 11.57
C ASN A 231 40.55 -13.22 12.33
N LYS A 232 39.42 -12.59 12.03
CA LYS A 232 38.13 -13.16 12.42
C LYS A 232 37.32 -13.48 11.15
N PRO A 233 36.72 -14.70 11.07
CA PRO A 233 35.73 -14.95 10.02
C PRO A 233 34.63 -13.93 10.14
N PRO A 234 34.05 -13.44 9.02
CA PRO A 234 32.93 -12.50 9.06
C PRO A 234 31.82 -13.14 9.91
N SER A 235 31.44 -12.45 10.97
CA SER A 235 30.20 -12.78 11.67
C SER A 235 29.06 -12.76 10.65
N PRO A 236 28.06 -13.66 10.72
CA PRO A 236 26.87 -13.53 9.91
C PRO A 236 26.38 -12.11 10.13
N MET A 237 26.30 -11.33 9.06
CA MET A 237 25.71 -10.00 9.14
C MET A 237 24.25 -10.21 9.53
N ASP A 238 23.91 -9.94 10.77
CA ASP A 238 22.54 -9.67 11.15
C ASP A 238 22.11 -8.46 10.30
N GLU A 239 21.28 -8.70 9.32
CA GLU A 239 20.65 -7.67 8.49
C GLU A 239 19.78 -6.80 9.40
N GLN A 240 20.36 -5.76 9.98
CA GLN A 240 19.60 -4.79 10.76
C GLN A 240 18.91 -3.82 9.79
N PRO A 241 17.62 -3.53 9.98
CA PRO A 241 16.88 -2.63 9.11
C PRO A 241 17.37 -1.19 9.28
N VAL A 242 17.56 -0.48 8.18
CA VAL A 242 18.12 0.87 8.14
C VAL A 242 17.10 1.84 7.58
N LEU A 243 16.62 2.79 8.39
CA LEU A 243 15.84 3.93 7.92
C LEU A 243 16.71 5.17 7.61
N GLY A 244 17.92 5.23 8.15
CA GLY A 244 18.81 6.38 8.01
C GLY A 244 19.18 6.73 6.58
N PRO A 245 19.81 5.82 5.81
CA PRO A 245 20.16 6.06 4.40
C PRO A 245 18.93 6.38 3.53
N ASP A 246 17.79 5.72 3.78
CA ASP A 246 16.57 5.96 3.01
C ASP A 246 16.00 7.36 3.24
N ILE A 247 16.11 7.88 4.47
CA ILE A 247 15.72 9.26 4.80
C ILE A 247 16.71 10.23 4.15
N GLU A 248 18.00 9.94 4.21
CA GLU A 248 19.04 10.75 3.58
C GLU A 248 18.83 10.84 2.07
N ASP A 249 18.59 9.71 1.40
CA ASP A 249 18.31 9.64 -0.03
C ASP A 249 17.05 10.43 -0.40
N ALA A 250 15.97 10.31 0.37
CA ALA A 250 14.74 11.07 0.14
C ALA A 250 14.97 12.59 0.30
N VAL A 251 15.70 13.00 1.31
CA VAL A 251 16.02 14.40 1.56
C VAL A 251 16.96 14.95 0.48
N GLN A 252 17.94 14.17 0.03
CA GLN A 252 18.82 14.54 -1.08
C GLN A 252 18.04 14.66 -2.40
N GLN A 253 17.09 13.80 -2.65
CA GLN A 253 16.23 13.87 -3.83
C GLN A 253 15.42 15.16 -3.85
N ILE A 254 14.87 15.58 -2.71
CA ILE A 254 14.17 16.88 -2.60
C ILE A 254 15.15 18.02 -2.89
N LYS A 255 16.38 17.96 -2.37
CA LYS A 255 17.40 18.97 -2.61
C LYS A 255 17.71 19.11 -4.11
N LEU A 256 17.98 18.01 -4.78
CA LEU A 256 18.27 17.99 -6.20
C LEU A 256 17.13 18.59 -7.03
N GLU A 257 15.88 18.26 -6.71
CA GLU A 257 14.72 18.85 -7.39
C GLU A 257 14.60 20.36 -7.13
N LEU A 258 14.80 20.81 -5.90
CA LEU A 258 14.75 22.23 -5.56
C LEU A 258 15.87 23.07 -6.22
N GLU A 259 16.98 22.47 -6.60
CA GLU A 259 18.08 23.13 -7.31
C GLU A 259 17.79 23.27 -8.83
N THR A 260 16.77 22.60 -9.35
CA THR A 260 16.36 22.73 -10.77
C THR A 260 15.61 24.05 -11.03
N GLU A 261 15.58 24.51 -12.28
CA GLU A 261 14.79 25.68 -12.65
C GLU A 261 13.28 25.44 -12.52
N THR A 262 12.84 24.20 -12.74
CA THR A 262 11.44 23.77 -12.67
C THR A 262 11.32 22.53 -11.81
N PRO A 263 11.21 22.67 -10.46
CA PRO A 263 11.13 21.52 -9.55
C PRO A 263 9.89 20.68 -9.81
N ASP A 264 10.04 19.35 -9.85
CA ASP A 264 8.90 18.44 -9.93
C ASP A 264 8.22 18.29 -8.56
N ALA A 265 7.07 18.96 -8.41
CA ALA A 265 6.28 18.94 -7.19
C ALA A 265 5.86 17.54 -6.74
N ARG A 266 5.68 16.61 -7.69
CA ARG A 266 5.31 15.22 -7.39
C ARG A 266 6.47 14.43 -6.79
N VAL A 267 7.67 14.69 -7.27
CA VAL A 267 8.90 14.06 -6.73
C VAL A 267 9.14 14.58 -5.31
N ILE A 268 9.11 15.91 -5.14
CA ILE A 268 9.27 16.56 -3.83
C ILE A 268 8.20 16.08 -2.85
N GLY A 269 6.94 16.05 -3.28
CA GLY A 269 5.83 15.63 -2.43
C GLY A 269 5.93 14.18 -1.99
N ARG A 270 6.29 13.26 -2.89
CA ARG A 270 6.46 11.84 -2.53
C ARG A 270 7.61 11.63 -1.55
N ALA A 271 8.74 12.25 -1.79
CA ALA A 271 9.87 12.19 -0.88
C ALA A 271 9.55 12.85 0.48
N GLY A 272 8.84 13.99 0.48
CA GLY A 272 8.37 14.69 1.68
C GLY A 272 7.36 13.85 2.50
N ALA A 273 6.43 13.16 1.85
CA ALA A 273 5.50 12.23 2.51
C ALA A 273 6.25 11.08 3.20
N PHE A 274 7.29 10.55 2.54
CA PHE A 274 8.15 9.53 3.15
C PHE A 274 8.90 10.07 4.37
N VAL A 275 9.48 11.27 4.30
CA VAL A 275 10.17 11.90 5.44
C VAL A 275 9.22 12.14 6.61
N ALA A 276 7.98 12.62 6.36
CA ALA A 276 6.95 12.79 7.38
C ALA A 276 6.61 11.46 8.06
N TRP A 277 6.38 10.43 7.26
CA TRP A 277 6.08 9.09 7.73
C TRP A 277 7.25 8.50 8.54
N ALA A 278 8.49 8.60 8.06
CA ALA A 278 9.68 8.14 8.77
C ALA A 278 9.83 8.83 10.13
N GLY A 279 9.61 10.14 10.19
CA GLY A 279 9.58 10.90 11.44
C GLY A 279 8.54 10.36 12.42
N LYS A 280 7.34 9.99 11.95
CA LYS A 280 6.30 9.39 12.80
C LYS A 280 6.68 8.00 13.31
N ILE A 281 7.23 7.15 12.46
CA ILE A 281 7.71 5.82 12.86
C ILE A 281 8.81 5.90 13.92
N LEU A 282 9.76 6.83 13.75
CA LEU A 282 10.82 7.05 14.73
C LEU A 282 10.26 7.57 16.06
N GLU A 283 9.27 8.46 16.03
CA GLU A 283 8.57 8.94 17.21
C GLU A 283 7.90 7.78 17.97
N MET A 284 7.19 6.91 17.26
CA MET A 284 6.52 5.74 17.83
C MET A 284 7.51 4.71 18.36
N ALA A 285 8.59 4.44 17.63
CA ALA A 285 9.64 3.53 18.06
C ALA A 285 10.33 4.01 19.35
N ARG A 286 10.46 5.33 19.52
CA ARG A 286 10.95 5.93 20.76
C ARG A 286 9.99 5.68 21.94
N GLN A 287 8.68 5.74 21.68
CA GLN A 287 7.65 5.58 22.72
C GLN A 287 7.38 4.12 23.07
N GLU A 288 7.34 3.24 22.08
CA GLU A 288 6.87 1.86 22.19
C GLU A 288 7.99 0.80 22.03
N GLY A 289 9.21 1.23 21.68
CA GLY A 289 10.37 0.36 21.48
C GLY A 289 10.51 -0.21 20.06
N ALA A 290 11.62 -0.91 19.81
CA ALA A 290 12.07 -1.33 18.48
C ALA A 290 11.10 -2.24 17.70
N LYS A 291 10.15 -2.90 18.37
CA LYS A 291 9.13 -3.75 17.69
C LYS A 291 8.24 -2.99 16.70
N VAL A 292 8.11 -1.67 16.85
CA VAL A 292 7.35 -0.82 15.93
C VAL A 292 8.09 -0.62 14.63
N LEU A 293 9.42 -0.64 14.64
CA LEU A 293 10.25 -0.44 13.44
C LEU A 293 10.08 -1.57 12.42
N ASP A 294 9.96 -2.82 12.89
CA ASP A 294 9.72 -3.96 11.99
C ASP A 294 8.36 -3.82 11.27
N LYS A 295 7.31 -3.39 12.00
CA LYS A 295 6.01 -3.09 11.39
C LYS A 295 6.06 -1.90 10.44
N GLY A 296 6.78 -0.83 10.80
CA GLY A 296 6.97 0.35 9.97
C GLY A 296 7.68 0.04 8.66
N ARG A 297 8.67 -0.85 8.67
CA ARG A 297 9.43 -1.28 7.48
C ARG A 297 8.55 -1.91 6.40
N ASP A 298 7.59 -2.75 6.78
CA ASP A 298 6.70 -3.40 5.82
C ASP A 298 5.71 -2.39 5.21
N LEU A 299 5.32 -1.37 5.97
CA LEU A 299 4.48 -0.27 5.50
C LEU A 299 5.21 0.71 4.57
N ALA A 300 6.50 0.96 4.81
CA ALA A 300 7.33 1.82 3.95
C ALA A 300 7.45 1.31 2.52
N ARG A 301 7.44 -0.01 2.33
CA ARG A 301 7.50 -0.63 0.99
C ARG A 301 6.34 -0.24 0.08
N GLU A 302 5.23 0.22 0.64
CA GLU A 302 4.08 0.70 -0.13
C GLU A 302 4.22 2.15 -0.62
N TYR A 303 4.85 3.00 0.18
CA TYR A 303 5.01 4.43 -0.12
C TYR A 303 6.24 4.73 -0.97
N VAL A 304 7.23 3.84 -0.96
CA VAL A 304 8.49 4.03 -1.68
C VAL A 304 8.65 2.99 -2.76
N VAL A 305 8.70 3.47 -3.99
CA VAL A 305 9.09 2.68 -5.17
C VAL A 305 10.38 1.93 -4.87
N LYS A 306 10.43 0.66 -5.25
CA LYS A 306 11.51 -0.37 -5.09
C LYS A 306 12.98 0.08 -5.24
N ALA A 307 13.27 1.36 -5.38
CA ALA A 307 14.61 1.91 -5.66
C ALA A 307 15.43 2.29 -4.42
N LEU A 308 14.86 2.31 -3.20
CA LEU A 308 15.51 2.89 -2.03
C LEU A 308 15.96 1.87 -0.95
N TRP A 309 15.94 0.56 -1.20
CA TRP A 309 16.34 -0.44 -0.20
C TRP A 309 17.68 -1.09 -0.55
N GLY A 310 18.76 -0.48 -0.14
CA GLY A 310 20.11 -1.04 -0.24
C GLY A 310 20.94 -0.76 1.03
N THR A 311 21.23 -1.81 1.74
CA THR A 311 22.35 -2.05 2.68
C THR A 311 22.40 -1.35 4.05
N ALA A 312 22.66 -2.19 5.01
CA ALA A 312 22.68 -2.11 6.46
C ALA A 312 23.59 -1.08 7.13
N GLY A 313 23.14 -0.45 8.22
CA GLY A 313 23.97 0.25 9.20
C GLY A 313 23.19 1.01 10.28
N THR A 314 23.35 0.60 11.49
CA THR A 314 23.21 1.22 12.82
C THR A 314 21.92 1.95 13.23
N PHE A 315 21.08 1.24 13.95
CA PHE A 315 19.83 1.68 14.58
C PHE A 315 19.99 2.55 15.85
N GLY A 316 21.18 2.61 16.46
CA GLY A 316 21.34 3.15 17.81
C GLY A 316 21.23 4.67 17.96
N VAL A 317 21.29 5.44 16.89
CA VAL A 317 21.52 6.90 16.95
C VAL A 317 20.35 7.75 16.46
N ILE A 318 19.46 7.20 15.62
CA ILE A 318 18.36 7.97 14.99
C ILE A 318 17.20 8.29 15.97
N PHE A 319 17.24 7.77 17.19
CA PHE A 319 16.21 7.99 18.22
C PHE A 319 16.28 9.32 18.98
N LYS A 320 17.20 10.23 18.60
CA LYS A 320 17.23 11.55 19.24
C LYS A 320 15.96 12.33 18.91
N GLU A 321 15.33 12.89 19.93
CA GLU A 321 14.11 13.73 19.79
C GLU A 321 14.28 14.85 18.77
N GLU A 322 15.47 15.45 18.77
CA GLU A 322 15.86 16.52 17.85
C GLU A 322 15.74 16.11 16.39
N ILE A 323 16.16 14.89 16.03
CA ILE A 323 16.09 14.39 14.65
C ILE A 323 14.63 14.14 14.23
N VAL A 324 13.84 13.54 15.12
CA VAL A 324 12.41 13.31 14.86
C VAL A 324 11.69 14.64 14.63
N GLN A 325 11.98 15.64 15.45
CA GLN A 325 11.38 16.95 15.31
C GLN A 325 11.83 17.66 14.01
N LEU A 326 13.12 17.61 13.67
CA LEU A 326 13.64 18.16 12.41
C LEU A 326 12.97 17.53 11.18
N LEU A 327 12.80 16.20 11.15
CA LEU A 327 12.12 15.52 10.05
C LEU A 327 10.67 15.97 9.90
N ARG A 328 9.96 16.16 11.02
CA ARG A 328 8.57 16.61 11.00
C ARG A 328 8.42 18.07 10.62
N ASP A 329 9.32 18.93 11.08
CA ASP A 329 9.32 20.35 10.72
C ASP A 329 9.68 20.55 9.25
N PHE A 330 10.66 19.78 8.75
CA PHE A 330 10.99 19.78 7.33
C PHE A 330 9.80 19.28 6.47
N ALA A 331 9.13 18.21 6.86
CA ALA A 331 7.96 17.73 6.14
C ALA A 331 6.81 18.75 6.12
N ARG A 332 6.64 19.56 7.19
CA ARG A 332 5.70 20.69 7.19
C ARG A 332 6.10 21.79 6.21
N SER A 333 7.39 22.06 6.07
CA SER A 333 7.87 23.02 5.06
C SER A 333 7.57 22.54 3.64
N VAL A 334 7.72 21.23 3.37
CA VAL A 334 7.29 20.61 2.10
C VAL A 334 5.79 20.77 1.88
N LEU A 335 4.97 20.49 2.89
CA LEU A 335 3.52 20.68 2.81
C LEU A 335 3.15 22.13 2.48
N ASN A 336 3.70 23.08 3.21
CA ASN A 336 3.44 24.51 3.01
C ASN A 336 3.80 24.92 1.57
N TRP A 337 4.95 24.48 1.07
CA TRP A 337 5.36 24.77 -0.30
C TRP A 337 4.39 24.17 -1.33
N LEU A 338 3.99 22.90 -1.17
CA LEU A 338 3.01 22.25 -2.05
C LEU A 338 1.66 22.96 -2.03
N GLN A 339 1.21 23.45 -0.89
CA GLN A 339 -0.03 24.22 -0.78
C GLN A 339 0.00 25.53 -1.57
N THR A 340 1.16 26.23 -1.59
CA THR A 340 1.28 27.47 -2.36
C THR A 340 1.23 27.27 -3.86
N ILE A 341 1.73 26.15 -4.37
CA ILE A 341 1.71 25.83 -5.82
C ILE A 341 0.43 25.14 -6.28
N SER A 342 -0.40 24.63 -5.36
CA SER A 342 -1.69 24.01 -5.69
C SER A 342 -2.85 24.99 -5.81
N VAL A 343 -2.68 26.24 -5.43
CA VAL A 343 -3.74 27.28 -5.40
C VAL A 343 -3.73 28.15 -6.66
N ILE A 344 -2.78 27.93 -7.54
CA ILE A 344 -2.69 28.61 -8.84
C ILE A 344 -3.20 27.65 -9.93
#